data_4a869bb3e9415ffa3c5a61cc91054297
#
_entry.id   4a869bb3e9415ffa3c5a61cc91054297
#
_cell.length_a   1.000
_cell.length_b   1.000
_cell.length_c   1.000
_cell.angle_alpha   90.00
_cell.angle_beta   90.00
_cell.angle_gamma   90.00
#
_symmetry.space_group_name_H-M   'P 1'
#
loop_
_entity.id
_entity.type
_entity.pdbx_description
1 polymer ?
#
loop_
_entity_poly.entity_id
_entity_poly.type
_entity_poly.pdbx_seq_one_letter_code
_entity_poly.pdbx_strand_id
1 'polypeptide(L)'
;DVITHFRMLKRIRDVYYKHFSHLGINIEYACGAISNQAADIIVDTKNYYRHSKETLKSEIDWIKIGANISACPRHCKLMFLTKEAIWKEDLGINETDPEFLKIVHQLADSFTKNGIEDKSSFLDKVEEYAEIFFKLYVEDQKNPQQSSQQGSQQQNGQQGSQQQSGQQGPQQQSGQQGSQQQSGQWGVGRPKDGDEHGNAFVFADPDKVKEAIEVLAEETSVEEFIDLLAIAGIIGMSDKQKGVLWFNVQSANIIPIVEFSNTGNKSSYTYPSVWRIGDPIEELDLMLTYMTSPRLIPGMTTKKWGYVSNDDNGTESKQMDLLLVVDTSGSMGSAMKESANMHQAVLASYGILSYFESTKSKVAFIGFSDKIDAYVDWSDKYDDVRERLLTNGHGGTKFPISRIKSTLDVRSRDLVTVLITNGDLGNINESVSYFRDYLNDDNKLYIFLLGGSKSLHSYEPLKNIGAKIYNANNANEFCDMVLTDME
;
A
#
# COMPACT_ATOMS: atom_id res chain seq x y z
N ASP A 1 -3.26 11.20 14.60
CA ASP A 1 -3.18 9.74 14.54
C ASP A 1 -2.55 9.28 13.22
N VAL A 2 -2.09 8.04 13.14
CA VAL A 2 -1.34 7.49 11.99
C VAL A 2 -2.15 7.56 10.69
N ILE A 3 -3.43 7.23 10.72
CA ILE A 3 -4.28 7.23 9.53
C ILE A 3 -4.50 8.66 9.00
N THR A 4 -4.63 9.64 9.88
CA THR A 4 -4.74 11.04 9.49
C THR A 4 -3.47 11.51 8.80
N HIS A 5 -2.29 11.07 9.26
CA HIS A 5 -1.03 11.37 8.60
C HIS A 5 -0.97 10.79 7.18
N PHE A 6 -1.34 9.52 6.96
CA PHE A 6 -1.42 8.95 5.61
C PHE A 6 -2.40 9.70 4.70
N ARG A 7 -3.56 10.09 5.23
CA ARG A 7 -4.54 10.86 4.47
C ARG A 7 -4.03 12.26 4.11
N MET A 8 -3.23 12.89 4.98
CA MET A 8 -2.52 14.14 4.64
C MET A 8 -1.55 13.93 3.48
N LEU A 9 -0.69 12.92 3.58
CA LEU A 9 0.28 12.60 2.52
C LEU A 9 -0.43 12.32 1.20
N LYS A 10 -1.53 11.59 1.22
CA LYS A 10 -2.37 11.34 0.05
C LYS A 10 -2.89 12.64 -0.57
N ARG A 11 -3.47 13.54 0.21
CA ARG A 11 -3.96 14.83 -0.29
C ARG A 11 -2.85 15.68 -0.92
N ILE A 12 -1.68 15.75 -0.28
CA ILE A 12 -0.53 16.50 -0.80
C ILE A 12 -0.04 15.88 -2.12
N ARG A 13 0.06 14.54 -2.17
CA ARG A 13 0.43 13.79 -3.36
C ARG A 13 -0.54 14.03 -4.52
N ASP A 14 -1.85 13.99 -4.25
CA ASP A 14 -2.89 14.22 -5.26
C ASP A 14 -2.77 15.63 -5.86
N VAL A 15 -2.54 16.67 -5.03
CA VAL A 15 -2.27 18.04 -5.50
C VAL A 15 -1.05 18.07 -6.40
N TYR A 16 0.05 17.41 -6.01
CA TYR A 16 1.27 17.35 -6.80
C TYR A 16 1.03 16.72 -8.16
N TYR A 17 0.46 15.51 -8.22
CA TYR A 17 0.25 14.81 -9.48
C TYR A 17 -0.76 15.49 -10.39
N LYS A 18 -1.76 16.15 -9.82
CA LYS A 18 -2.77 16.88 -10.60
C LYS A 18 -2.24 18.15 -11.26
N HIS A 19 -1.34 18.88 -10.59
CA HIS A 19 -0.97 20.22 -11.02
C HIS A 19 0.53 20.45 -11.22
N PHE A 20 1.41 19.69 -10.58
CA PHE A 20 2.83 19.99 -10.43
C PHE A 20 3.78 18.86 -10.84
N SER A 21 3.29 17.69 -11.24
CA SER A 21 4.10 16.52 -11.59
C SER A 21 5.14 16.78 -12.70
N HIS A 22 4.84 17.72 -13.63
CA HIS A 22 5.74 18.12 -14.71
C HIS A 22 6.99 18.89 -14.26
N LEU A 23 7.06 19.26 -12.98
CA LEU A 23 8.12 20.13 -12.45
C LEU A 23 9.33 19.37 -11.90
N GLY A 24 9.22 18.02 -11.75
CA GLY A 24 10.30 17.18 -11.24
C GLY A 24 10.71 17.48 -9.78
N ILE A 25 9.77 17.96 -8.96
CA ILE A 25 9.99 18.22 -7.54
C ILE A 25 10.14 16.86 -6.83
N ASN A 26 11.04 16.77 -5.85
CA ASN A 26 11.10 15.60 -4.96
C ASN A 26 9.84 15.57 -4.09
N ILE A 27 8.95 14.66 -4.42
CA ILE A 27 7.64 14.54 -3.77
C ILE A 27 7.75 14.09 -2.30
N GLU A 28 8.71 13.23 -1.97
CA GLU A 28 8.91 12.76 -0.59
C GLU A 28 9.28 13.93 0.32
N TYR A 29 10.24 14.76 -0.13
CA TYR A 29 10.63 15.97 0.59
C TYR A 29 9.46 16.95 0.73
N ALA A 30 8.75 17.22 -0.35
CA ALA A 30 7.63 18.17 -0.35
C ALA A 30 6.49 17.68 0.56
N CYS A 31 6.11 16.40 0.49
CA CYS A 31 5.08 15.83 1.35
C CYS A 31 5.48 15.91 2.84
N GLY A 32 6.73 15.57 3.17
CA GLY A 32 7.23 15.69 4.53
C GLY A 32 7.22 17.13 5.04
N ALA A 33 7.70 18.09 4.24
CA ALA A 33 7.71 19.50 4.60
C ALA A 33 6.29 20.06 4.79
N ILE A 34 5.41 19.83 3.81
CA ILE A 34 4.03 20.34 3.83
C ILE A 34 3.22 19.74 4.97
N SER A 35 3.30 18.42 5.18
CA SER A 35 2.56 17.75 6.25
C SER A 35 2.97 18.25 7.63
N ASN A 36 4.27 18.41 7.88
CA ASN A 36 4.77 18.94 9.13
C ASN A 36 4.34 20.40 9.34
N GLN A 37 4.55 21.26 8.33
CA GLN A 37 4.19 22.68 8.43
C GLN A 37 2.69 22.91 8.66
N ALA A 38 1.83 22.19 7.94
CA ALA A 38 0.38 22.27 8.15
C ALA A 38 -0.06 21.77 9.54
N ALA A 39 0.57 20.69 10.02
CA ALA A 39 0.34 20.17 11.36
C ALA A 39 0.82 21.15 12.44
N ASP A 40 1.99 21.76 12.27
CA ASP A 40 2.59 22.72 13.20
C ASP A 40 1.72 23.99 13.33
N ILE A 41 1.13 24.50 12.23
CA ILE A 41 0.18 25.63 12.31
C ILE A 41 -0.95 25.31 13.29
N ILE A 42 -1.50 24.10 13.24
CA ILE A 42 -2.63 23.70 14.08
C ILE A 42 -2.19 23.43 15.51
N VAL A 43 -1.14 22.65 15.69
CA VAL A 43 -0.66 22.22 17.02
C VAL A 43 -0.16 23.43 17.81
N ASP A 44 0.65 24.28 17.20
CA ASP A 44 1.21 25.45 17.87
C ASP A 44 0.15 26.51 18.12
N THR A 45 -0.84 26.66 17.23
CA THR A 45 -1.97 27.57 17.49
C THR A 45 -2.82 27.08 18.66
N LYS A 46 -3.06 25.78 18.80
CA LYS A 46 -3.72 25.20 19.98
C LYS A 46 -2.93 25.47 21.27
N ASN A 47 -1.62 25.28 21.19
CA ASN A 47 -0.72 25.55 22.31
C ASN A 47 -0.72 27.05 22.65
N TYR A 48 -0.69 27.92 21.64
CA TYR A 48 -0.77 29.37 21.83
C TYR A 48 -2.07 29.79 22.51
N TYR A 49 -3.23 29.24 22.16
CA TYR A 49 -4.48 29.56 22.83
C TYR A 49 -4.55 29.10 24.30
N ARG A 50 -3.76 28.10 24.67
CA ARG A 50 -3.67 27.58 26.04
C ARG A 50 -2.57 28.26 26.88
N HIS A 51 -1.43 28.52 26.25
CA HIS A 51 -0.18 28.97 26.88
C HIS A 51 0.51 30.04 26.02
N SER A 52 -0.18 31.16 25.76
CA SER A 52 0.24 32.14 24.75
C SER A 52 1.66 32.68 24.94
N LYS A 53 2.04 33.04 26.18
CA LYS A 53 3.35 33.63 26.45
C LYS A 53 4.52 32.63 26.26
N GLU A 54 4.33 31.41 26.73
CA GLU A 54 5.32 30.34 26.64
C GLU A 54 5.50 29.90 25.20
N THR A 55 4.38 29.70 24.47
CA THR A 55 4.41 29.29 23.06
C THR A 55 5.02 30.36 22.19
N LEU A 56 4.61 31.62 22.35
CA LEU A 56 5.17 32.75 21.60
C LEU A 56 6.67 32.89 21.84
N LYS A 57 7.10 32.82 23.11
CA LYS A 57 8.52 32.88 23.45
C LYS A 57 9.32 31.74 22.83
N SER A 58 8.79 30.51 22.90
CA SER A 58 9.45 29.33 22.32
C SER A 58 9.62 29.48 20.82
N GLU A 59 8.59 29.96 20.11
CA GLU A 59 8.63 30.17 18.66
C GLU A 59 9.63 31.26 18.26
N ILE A 60 9.63 32.40 18.96
CA ILE A 60 10.58 33.50 18.71
C ILE A 60 12.02 33.02 19.01
N ASP A 61 12.25 32.29 20.10
CA ASP A 61 13.58 31.77 20.45
C ASP A 61 14.05 30.79 19.38
N TRP A 62 13.17 29.93 18.88
CA TRP A 62 13.49 28.98 17.82
C TRP A 62 13.87 29.69 16.51
N ILE A 63 13.09 30.71 16.09
CA ILE A 63 13.38 31.55 14.90
C ILE A 63 14.73 32.23 15.04
N LYS A 64 15.10 32.72 16.23
CA LYS A 64 16.39 33.39 16.48
C LYS A 64 17.59 32.43 16.49
N ILE A 65 17.42 31.21 16.98
CA ILE A 65 18.49 30.20 17.08
C ILE A 65 18.66 29.48 15.75
N GLY A 66 17.58 29.32 14.97
CA GLY A 66 17.58 28.65 13.70
C GLY A 66 18.24 29.44 12.58
N ALA A 67 17.84 29.22 11.36
CA ALA A 67 18.27 30.00 10.22
C ALA A 67 17.62 31.40 10.27
N ASN A 68 18.24 32.40 9.58
CA ASN A 68 17.61 33.67 9.36
C ASN A 68 16.36 33.49 8.47
N ILE A 69 15.21 33.21 9.10
CA ILE A 69 13.94 32.92 8.41
C ILE A 69 13.55 34.06 7.46
N SER A 70 13.88 35.32 7.81
CA SER A 70 13.63 36.47 6.93
C SER A 70 14.36 36.37 5.58
N ALA A 71 15.48 35.66 5.51
CA ALA A 71 16.23 35.41 4.27
C ALA A 71 15.80 34.12 3.54
N CYS A 72 14.90 33.34 4.09
CA CYS A 72 14.41 32.11 3.48
C CYS A 72 13.45 32.40 2.30
N PRO A 73 13.32 31.47 1.34
CA PRO A 73 12.29 31.52 0.31
C PRO A 73 10.87 31.64 0.88
N ARG A 74 9.94 32.19 0.11
CA ARG A 74 8.56 32.43 0.53
C ARG A 74 7.84 31.16 1.01
N HIS A 75 8.02 30.03 0.30
CA HIS A 75 7.43 28.75 0.71
C HIS A 75 7.91 28.25 2.09
N CYS A 76 9.12 28.62 2.52
CA CYS A 76 9.63 28.32 3.87
C CYS A 76 9.09 29.29 4.93
N LYS A 77 8.84 30.55 4.57
CA LYS A 77 8.25 31.55 5.49
C LYS A 77 6.74 31.33 5.69
N LEU A 78 6.07 30.62 4.78
CA LEU A 78 4.61 30.52 4.72
C LEU A 78 4.01 30.07 6.04
N MET A 79 4.56 29.03 6.69
CA MET A 79 4.08 28.51 7.97
C MET A 79 4.16 29.56 9.08
N PHE A 80 5.31 30.21 9.23
CA PHE A 80 5.54 31.18 10.31
C PHE A 80 4.69 32.43 10.17
N LEU A 81 4.60 32.99 8.95
CA LEU A 81 3.76 34.13 8.68
C LEU A 81 2.27 33.81 8.82
N THR A 82 1.86 32.57 8.53
CA THR A 82 0.48 32.14 8.78
C THR A 82 0.20 32.07 10.28
N LYS A 83 1.12 31.56 11.10
CA LYS A 83 1.01 31.60 12.57
C LYS A 83 0.95 33.05 13.08
N GLU A 84 1.84 33.93 12.59
CA GLU A 84 1.84 35.36 12.91
C GLU A 84 0.50 36.02 12.63
N ALA A 85 -0.09 35.79 11.47
CA ALA A 85 -1.40 36.29 11.09
C ALA A 85 -2.54 35.74 11.95
N ILE A 86 -2.52 34.46 12.33
CA ILE A 86 -3.53 33.84 13.20
C ILE A 86 -3.42 34.35 14.64
N TRP A 87 -2.19 34.43 15.17
CA TRP A 87 -1.95 34.82 16.58
C TRP A 87 -2.02 36.33 16.77
N LYS A 88 -1.87 37.11 15.67
CA LYS A 88 -1.77 38.57 15.68
C LYS A 88 -0.59 39.07 16.53
N GLU A 89 0.49 38.34 16.48
CA GLU A 89 1.73 38.61 17.19
C GLU A 89 2.89 38.72 16.19
N ASP A 90 3.85 39.58 16.47
CA ASP A 90 5.06 39.75 15.65
C ASP A 90 6.11 38.68 16.03
N LEU A 91 6.37 37.75 15.12
CA LEU A 91 7.40 36.74 15.27
C LEU A 91 8.80 37.24 14.85
N GLY A 92 8.90 38.47 14.37
CA GLY A 92 10.15 39.09 13.94
C GLY A 92 10.58 38.70 12.53
N ILE A 93 9.65 38.31 11.66
CA ILE A 93 9.92 37.92 10.28
C ILE A 93 9.65 39.11 9.36
N ASN A 94 10.72 39.63 8.75
CA ASN A 94 10.59 40.72 7.79
C ASN A 94 10.08 40.19 6.44
N GLU A 95 8.86 40.58 6.09
CA GLU A 95 8.28 40.36 4.77
C GLU A 95 7.58 41.64 4.29
N THR A 96 7.83 42.02 3.05
CA THR A 96 7.33 43.29 2.45
C THR A 96 6.54 43.09 1.16
N ASP A 97 6.49 41.86 0.64
CA ASP A 97 5.72 41.55 -0.56
C ASP A 97 4.20 41.55 -0.24
N PRO A 98 3.43 42.54 -0.73
CA PRO A 98 2.01 42.67 -0.40
C PRO A 98 1.17 41.55 -1.00
N GLU A 99 1.56 40.97 -2.13
CA GLU A 99 0.82 39.87 -2.75
C GLU A 99 1.04 38.59 -1.96
N PHE A 100 2.26 38.34 -1.48
CA PHE A 100 2.54 37.21 -0.62
C PHE A 100 1.84 37.34 0.75
N LEU A 101 1.85 38.51 1.38
CA LEU A 101 1.14 38.76 2.62
C LEU A 101 -0.37 38.56 2.48
N LYS A 102 -0.96 38.94 1.34
CA LYS A 102 -2.36 38.66 1.04
C LYS A 102 -2.66 37.16 1.02
N ILE A 103 -1.80 36.35 0.41
CA ILE A 103 -1.91 34.87 0.40
C ILE A 103 -1.84 34.33 1.83
N VAL A 104 -0.89 34.83 2.64
CA VAL A 104 -0.74 34.45 4.05
C VAL A 104 -2.02 34.72 4.85
N HIS A 105 -2.62 35.90 4.69
CA HIS A 105 -3.86 36.25 5.38
C HIS A 105 -5.04 35.39 4.93
N GLN A 106 -5.17 35.11 3.64
CA GLN A 106 -6.21 34.21 3.12
C GLN A 106 -6.06 32.81 3.73
N LEU A 107 -4.84 32.30 3.82
CA LEU A 107 -4.56 31.02 4.41
C LEU A 107 -4.85 30.98 5.92
N ALA A 108 -4.48 32.04 6.65
CA ALA A 108 -4.81 32.19 8.07
C ALA A 108 -6.32 32.20 8.32
N ASP A 109 -7.09 32.89 7.48
CA ASP A 109 -8.56 32.90 7.52
C ASP A 109 -9.13 31.49 7.26
N SER A 110 -8.57 30.76 6.29
CA SER A 110 -8.99 29.40 5.98
C SER A 110 -8.74 28.45 7.17
N PHE A 111 -7.56 28.53 7.78
CA PHE A 111 -7.24 27.69 8.96
C PHE A 111 -8.16 27.96 10.17
N THR A 112 -8.65 29.18 10.31
CA THR A 112 -9.47 29.59 11.46
C THR A 112 -10.97 29.58 11.21
N LYS A 113 -11.43 29.49 9.95
CA LYS A 113 -12.84 29.66 9.52
C LYS A 113 -13.85 28.83 10.30
N ASN A 114 -13.57 27.57 10.57
CA ASN A 114 -14.44 26.67 11.34
C ASN A 114 -13.86 26.35 12.72
N GLY A 115 -12.89 27.13 13.16
CA GLY A 115 -12.05 26.83 14.31
C GLY A 115 -10.83 25.97 13.95
N ILE A 116 -9.74 26.23 14.66
CA ILE A 116 -8.46 25.53 14.42
C ILE A 116 -8.54 24.03 14.75
N GLU A 117 -9.49 23.64 15.59
CA GLU A 117 -9.69 22.26 16.05
C GLU A 117 -10.67 21.45 15.19
N ASP A 118 -11.26 22.07 14.17
CA ASP A 118 -12.21 21.38 13.31
C ASP A 118 -11.53 20.30 12.47
N LYS A 119 -11.78 19.05 12.88
CA LYS A 119 -11.24 17.87 12.20
C LYS A 119 -11.86 17.63 10.81
N SER A 120 -13.10 18.09 10.61
CA SER A 120 -13.84 17.84 9.37
C SER A 120 -13.24 18.58 8.17
N SER A 121 -12.69 19.79 8.39
CA SER A 121 -12.03 20.61 7.35
C SER A 121 -10.51 20.48 7.34
N PHE A 122 -9.95 19.61 8.18
CA PHE A 122 -8.49 19.51 8.33
C PHE A 122 -7.79 19.15 7.01
N LEU A 123 -8.27 18.12 6.31
CA LEU A 123 -7.64 17.66 5.06
C LEU A 123 -7.80 18.71 3.94
N ASP A 124 -8.89 19.46 3.91
CA ASP A 124 -9.08 20.54 2.94
C ASP A 124 -8.11 21.70 3.19
N LYS A 125 -7.84 22.03 4.47
CA LYS A 125 -6.81 23.01 4.85
C LYS A 125 -5.41 22.55 4.42
N VAL A 126 -5.09 21.26 4.55
CA VAL A 126 -3.83 20.68 4.08
C VAL A 126 -3.71 20.77 2.56
N GLU A 127 -4.79 20.48 1.83
CA GLU A 127 -4.85 20.59 0.37
C GLU A 127 -4.59 22.02 -0.09
N GLU A 128 -5.28 23.01 0.49
CA GLU A 128 -5.08 24.43 0.20
C GLU A 128 -3.65 24.88 0.51
N TYR A 129 -3.11 24.44 1.66
CA TYR A 129 -1.74 24.72 2.04
C TYR A 129 -0.75 24.16 1.00
N ALA A 130 -0.96 22.92 0.56
CA ALA A 130 -0.12 22.25 -0.42
C ALA A 130 -0.14 22.99 -1.78
N GLU A 131 -1.30 23.39 -2.27
CA GLU A 131 -1.42 24.15 -3.50
C GLU A 131 -0.62 25.46 -3.46
N ILE A 132 -0.72 26.19 -2.36
CA ILE A 132 -0.01 27.46 -2.15
C ILE A 132 1.50 27.19 -2.06
N PHE A 133 1.91 26.21 -1.26
CA PHE A 133 3.30 25.83 -1.08
C PHE A 133 3.97 25.49 -2.43
N PHE A 134 3.35 24.62 -3.23
CA PHE A 134 3.90 24.23 -4.52
C PHE A 134 4.00 25.42 -5.50
N LYS A 135 3.01 26.31 -5.55
CA LYS A 135 3.06 27.53 -6.37
C LYS A 135 4.24 28.40 -5.97
N LEU A 136 4.37 28.69 -4.68
CA LEU A 136 5.48 29.51 -4.17
C LEU A 136 6.83 28.83 -4.40
N TYR A 137 6.93 27.52 -4.16
CA TYR A 137 8.15 26.76 -4.40
C TYR A 137 8.63 26.90 -5.84
N VAL A 138 7.73 26.76 -6.80
CA VAL A 138 8.05 26.92 -8.25
C VAL A 138 8.48 28.32 -8.58
N GLU A 139 7.80 29.33 -8.05
CA GLU A 139 8.13 30.75 -8.29
C GLU A 139 9.50 31.09 -7.68
N ASP A 140 9.77 30.63 -6.48
CA ASP A 140 11.04 30.84 -5.79
C ASP A 140 12.21 30.19 -6.53
N GLN A 141 12.00 29.05 -7.17
CA GLN A 141 13.02 28.40 -8.03
C GLN A 141 13.31 29.16 -9.32
N LYS A 142 12.31 29.83 -9.88
CA LYS A 142 12.47 30.66 -11.13
C LYS A 142 13.19 31.98 -10.87
N ASN A 143 13.10 32.51 -9.65
CA ASN A 143 13.65 33.81 -9.26
C ASN A 143 14.66 33.74 -8.10
N PRO A 144 15.80 33.05 -8.25
CA PRO A 144 16.74 32.87 -7.14
C PRO A 144 17.42 34.19 -6.68
N GLN A 145 17.21 35.30 -7.38
CA GLN A 145 17.87 36.59 -7.06
C GLN A 145 17.16 37.43 -5.98
N GLN A 146 15.95 37.10 -5.57
CA GLN A 146 15.29 37.82 -4.48
C GLN A 146 15.71 37.34 -3.07
N SER A 147 16.35 36.19 -2.96
CA SER A 147 16.79 35.62 -1.69
C SER A 147 18.25 35.87 -1.31
N SER A 148 19.06 36.55 -2.17
CA SER A 148 20.49 36.65 -1.96
C SER A 148 21.05 38.09 -1.82
N GLN A 149 20.22 39.11 -1.65
CA GLN A 149 20.71 40.52 -1.58
C GLN A 149 20.93 41.07 -0.16
N GLN A 150 21.26 40.25 0.84
CA GLN A 150 21.81 40.82 2.10
C GLN A 150 22.77 39.83 2.78
N GLY A 151 23.94 39.61 2.21
CA GLY A 151 24.94 38.74 2.86
C GLY A 151 26.32 38.71 2.24
N SER A 152 26.80 39.78 1.58
CA SER A 152 28.17 39.83 1.13
C SER A 152 28.79 41.22 1.29
N GLN A 153 29.16 41.56 2.53
CA GLN A 153 30.26 42.52 2.80
C GLN A 153 31.05 42.05 4.02
N GLN A 154 32.35 41.89 3.76
CA GLN A 154 33.50 41.66 4.64
C GLN A 154 33.89 40.18 4.86
N GLN A 155 34.89 39.69 4.16
CA GLN A 155 36.30 39.83 4.57
C GLN A 155 37.25 39.40 3.45
N ASN A 156 38.01 40.39 3.00
CA ASN A 156 39.25 40.21 2.24
C ASN A 156 40.38 39.99 3.25
N GLY A 157 41.27 39.01 3.08
CA GLY A 157 42.43 38.85 3.92
C GLY A 157 43.28 37.61 3.71
N GLN A 158 44.29 37.70 2.84
CA GLN A 158 45.64 37.08 2.90
C GLN A 158 45.84 35.61 2.47
N GLN A 159 46.36 35.46 1.33
CA GLN A 159 47.63 34.81 0.86
C GLN A 159 48.33 33.84 1.80
N GLY A 160 48.64 32.67 1.24
CA GLY A 160 49.63 31.73 1.74
C GLY A 160 49.85 30.55 0.81
N SER A 161 50.73 30.78 -0.15
CA SER A 161 51.31 29.79 -1.08
C SER A 161 52.18 28.77 -0.30
N GLN A 162 52.10 27.44 -0.63
CA GLN A 162 53.30 26.63 -0.81
C GLN A 162 53.02 25.32 -1.53
N GLN A 163 53.88 25.07 -2.49
CA GLN A 163 54.09 23.91 -3.37
C GLN A 163 54.60 22.68 -2.60
N GLN A 164 54.29 21.49 -3.07
CA GLN A 164 55.23 20.46 -3.60
C GLN A 164 54.48 19.13 -3.72
N SER A 165 54.35 18.60 -4.91
CA SER A 165 55.16 17.60 -5.66
C SER A 165 55.10 16.18 -5.10
N GLY A 166 54.67 15.23 -5.93
CA GLY A 166 55.08 13.83 -5.85
C GLY A 166 54.11 12.80 -6.41
N GLN A 167 54.31 12.46 -7.69
CA GLN A 167 54.35 11.17 -8.35
C GLN A 167 53.21 10.15 -8.25
N GLN A 168 52.54 9.97 -9.36
CA GLN A 168 52.45 8.81 -10.29
C GLN A 168 51.93 7.47 -9.78
N GLY A 169 50.89 7.00 -10.49
CA GLY A 169 50.59 5.62 -10.82
C GLY A 169 49.13 5.41 -11.24
N PRO A 170 48.88 4.84 -12.41
CA PRO A 170 47.53 4.85 -13.01
C PRO A 170 46.81 3.50 -12.81
N GLN A 171 45.49 3.54 -12.59
CA GLN A 171 44.58 2.47 -13.01
C GLN A 171 43.15 2.94 -13.21
N GLN A 172 42.73 2.90 -14.46
CA GLN A 172 41.44 2.58 -15.09
C GLN A 172 40.16 2.77 -14.31
N GLN A 173 39.38 3.77 -14.69
CA GLN A 173 38.19 3.82 -15.52
C GLN A 173 37.10 2.78 -15.22
N SER A 174 36.01 3.25 -14.66
CA SER A 174 34.67 3.06 -15.27
C SER A 174 33.77 4.22 -14.82
N GLY A 175 33.27 4.96 -15.81
CA GLY A 175 32.50 6.16 -15.60
C GLY A 175 31.06 5.84 -15.21
N GLN A 176 30.59 6.61 -14.27
CA GLN A 176 29.17 6.96 -14.17
C GLN A 176 29.11 8.45 -13.81
N GLN A 177 28.73 9.24 -14.80
CA GLN A 177 28.35 10.62 -14.62
C GLN A 177 27.04 10.65 -13.83
N GLY A 178 27.15 10.86 -12.55
CA GLY A 178 26.06 11.33 -11.72
C GLY A 178 26.17 12.86 -11.64
N SER A 179 25.24 13.57 -12.24
CA SER A 179 25.08 15.00 -12.08
C SER A 179 24.82 15.32 -10.61
N GLN A 180 25.85 15.78 -9.91
CA GLN A 180 25.71 16.42 -8.61
C GLN A 180 25.06 17.80 -8.83
N GLN A 181 23.74 17.86 -8.74
CA GLN A 181 23.06 19.10 -8.39
C GLN A 181 23.29 19.34 -6.90
N GLN A 182 24.07 20.35 -6.59
CA GLN A 182 24.13 20.96 -5.27
C GLN A 182 22.74 21.51 -4.94
N SER A 183 21.91 20.72 -4.29
CA SER A 183 20.71 21.22 -3.63
C SER A 183 21.16 22.02 -2.42
N GLY A 184 20.95 23.35 -2.47
CA GLY A 184 21.20 24.27 -1.37
C GLY A 184 20.52 23.75 -0.09
N GLN A 185 21.33 23.55 0.92
CA GLN A 185 21.00 23.07 2.23
C GLN A 185 20.21 24.13 3.00
N TRP A 186 18.87 24.09 2.90
CA TRP A 186 17.99 24.80 3.82
C TRP A 186 17.28 23.76 4.68
N GLY A 187 17.99 23.29 5.71
CA GLY A 187 17.45 22.35 6.66
C GLY A 187 16.76 23.07 7.81
N VAL A 188 15.47 22.97 7.86
CA VAL A 188 14.76 23.02 9.14
C VAL A 188 15.11 21.72 9.84
N GLY A 189 16.00 21.82 10.87
CA GLY A 189 16.29 20.74 11.81
C GLY A 189 16.71 19.41 11.21
N ARG A 190 17.95 19.33 10.64
CA ARG A 190 18.61 18.03 10.52
C ARG A 190 19.18 17.66 11.89
N PRO A 191 18.81 16.52 12.47
CA PRO A 191 19.64 15.90 13.51
C PRO A 191 21.02 15.64 12.90
N LYS A 192 22.08 15.96 13.62
CA LYS A 192 23.46 15.71 13.22
C LYS A 192 23.66 14.22 13.06
N ASP A 193 24.36 13.86 11.98
CA ASP A 193 25.01 12.59 11.68
C ASP A 193 24.55 11.37 12.51
N GLY A 194 23.74 10.51 11.90
CA GLY A 194 23.46 9.16 12.38
C GLY A 194 22.00 8.80 12.63
N ASP A 195 21.09 9.75 12.72
CA ASP A 195 19.67 9.41 12.79
C ASP A 195 19.10 9.35 11.38
N GLU A 196 18.81 8.13 10.97
CA GLU A 196 17.95 7.78 9.87
C GLU A 196 16.71 8.69 9.91
N HIS A 197 16.29 9.17 8.75
CA HIS A 197 15.13 10.03 8.55
C HIS A 197 14.03 9.65 9.53
N GLY A 198 13.69 10.55 10.44
CA GLY A 198 12.78 10.29 11.54
C GLY A 198 11.47 9.75 10.99
N ASN A 199 11.35 8.45 11.03
CA ASN A 199 10.13 7.76 10.65
C ASN A 199 9.08 8.24 11.65
N ALA A 200 8.06 8.97 11.19
CA ALA A 200 6.97 9.48 12.02
C ALA A 200 6.29 8.37 12.85
N PHE A 201 6.58 7.11 12.52
CA PHE A 201 6.05 5.91 13.16
C PHE A 201 6.94 5.28 14.24
N VAL A 202 8.18 5.78 14.45
CA VAL A 202 9.12 5.22 15.46
C VAL A 202 8.53 5.18 16.87
N PHE A 203 7.62 6.11 17.18
CA PHE A 203 6.94 6.20 18.48
C PHE A 203 5.45 5.80 18.41
N ALA A 204 4.96 5.34 17.26
CA ALA A 204 3.58 4.92 17.12
C ALA A 204 3.40 3.48 17.60
N ASP A 205 2.24 3.21 18.20
CA ASP A 205 1.82 1.86 18.56
C ASP A 205 1.80 0.97 17.30
N PRO A 206 2.54 -0.16 17.28
CA PRO A 206 2.61 -1.05 16.12
C PRO A 206 1.23 -1.52 15.61
N ASP A 207 0.28 -1.77 16.52
CA ASP A 207 -1.06 -2.21 16.15
C ASP A 207 -1.83 -1.09 15.42
N LYS A 208 -1.67 0.16 15.84
CA LYS A 208 -2.25 1.32 15.16
C LYS A 208 -1.61 1.61 13.80
N VAL A 209 -0.31 1.33 13.67
CA VAL A 209 0.36 1.44 12.37
C VAL A 209 -0.17 0.37 11.41
N LYS A 210 -0.33 -0.86 11.89
CA LYS A 210 -0.91 -1.96 11.10
C LYS A 210 -2.34 -1.62 10.65
N GLU A 211 -3.21 -1.23 11.57
CA GLU A 211 -4.59 -0.80 11.25
C GLU A 211 -4.62 0.33 10.21
N ALA A 212 -3.75 1.31 10.35
CA ALA A 212 -3.67 2.43 9.41
C ALA A 212 -3.17 2.00 8.02
N ILE A 213 -2.26 1.04 7.94
CA ILE A 213 -1.79 0.46 6.68
C ILE A 213 -2.90 -0.34 6.00
N GLU A 214 -3.68 -1.11 6.76
CA GLU A 214 -4.83 -1.86 6.24
C GLU A 214 -5.88 -0.90 5.65
N VAL A 215 -6.28 0.13 6.41
CA VAL A 215 -7.21 1.15 5.91
C VAL A 215 -6.65 1.90 4.69
N LEU A 216 -5.35 2.21 4.68
CA LEU A 216 -4.72 2.84 3.51
C LEU A 216 -4.80 1.94 2.28
N ALA A 217 -4.56 0.64 2.43
CA ALA A 217 -4.67 -0.32 1.34
C ALA A 217 -6.09 -0.42 0.78
N GLU A 218 -7.12 -0.30 1.64
CA GLU A 218 -8.53 -0.29 1.22
C GLU A 218 -8.91 0.98 0.45
N GLU A 219 -8.32 2.13 0.80
CA GLU A 219 -8.65 3.45 0.24
C GLU A 219 -7.83 3.82 -1.00
N THR A 220 -6.86 2.99 -1.43
CA THR A 220 -5.90 3.34 -2.48
C THR A 220 -5.67 2.23 -3.48
N SER A 221 -5.23 2.60 -4.69
CA SER A 221 -4.67 1.64 -5.64
C SER A 221 -3.33 1.09 -5.16
N VAL A 222 -2.89 -0.04 -5.71
CA VAL A 222 -1.60 -0.64 -5.34
C VAL A 222 -0.41 0.28 -5.64
N GLU A 223 -0.44 1.00 -6.77
CA GLU A 223 0.60 1.98 -7.12
C GLU A 223 0.63 3.14 -6.12
N GLU A 224 -0.55 3.67 -5.80
CA GLU A 224 -0.69 4.75 -4.83
C GLU A 224 -0.27 4.33 -3.42
N PHE A 225 -0.63 3.13 -3.00
CA PHE A 225 -0.24 2.54 -1.73
C PHE A 225 1.28 2.44 -1.58
N ILE A 226 1.95 1.91 -2.62
CA ILE A 226 3.42 1.76 -2.64
C ILE A 226 4.09 3.13 -2.51
N ASP A 227 3.63 4.11 -3.28
CA ASP A 227 4.13 5.48 -3.25
C ASP A 227 3.95 6.12 -1.87
N LEU A 228 2.76 5.99 -1.27
CA LEU A 228 2.46 6.59 0.03
C LEU A 228 3.29 5.97 1.16
N LEU A 229 3.54 4.66 1.12
CA LEU A 229 4.44 4.03 2.09
C LEU A 229 5.89 4.52 1.94
N ALA A 230 6.34 4.77 0.70
CA ALA A 230 7.67 5.36 0.46
C ALA A 230 7.75 6.80 0.96
N ILE A 231 6.76 7.63 0.64
CA ILE A 231 6.65 9.03 1.09
C ILE A 231 6.59 9.11 2.64
N ALA A 232 5.91 8.16 3.28
CA ALA A 232 5.82 8.07 4.74
C ALA A 232 7.13 7.60 5.39
N GLY A 233 8.19 7.30 4.61
CA GLY A 233 9.47 6.87 5.13
C GLY A 233 9.49 5.41 5.62
N ILE A 234 8.54 4.58 5.18
CA ILE A 234 8.60 3.13 5.41
C ILE A 234 9.60 2.54 4.42
N ILE A 235 10.88 2.70 4.79
CA ILE A 235 12.03 2.15 4.08
C ILE A 235 12.37 0.76 4.65
N GLY A 236 12.95 -0.10 3.82
CA GLY A 236 13.31 -1.47 4.22
C GLY A 236 12.40 -2.54 3.64
N MET A 237 11.29 -2.16 3.01
CA MET A 237 10.45 -3.03 2.21
C MET A 237 10.60 -2.69 0.73
N SER A 238 10.83 -3.72 -0.11
CA SER A 238 10.78 -3.56 -1.56
C SER A 238 9.34 -3.25 -2.01
N ASP A 239 9.18 -2.64 -3.19
CA ASP A 239 7.86 -2.37 -3.77
C ASP A 239 7.04 -3.66 -3.95
N LYS A 240 7.72 -4.77 -4.20
CA LYS A 240 7.11 -6.10 -4.27
C LYS A 240 6.52 -6.51 -2.91
N GLN A 241 7.24 -6.32 -1.81
CA GLN A 241 6.75 -6.62 -0.46
C GLN A 241 5.58 -5.72 -0.05
N LYS A 242 5.63 -4.44 -0.42
CA LYS A 242 4.51 -3.50 -0.23
C LYS A 242 3.29 -3.96 -1.05
N GLY A 243 3.50 -4.42 -2.28
CA GLY A 243 2.45 -5.01 -3.11
C GLY A 243 1.83 -6.26 -2.46
N VAL A 244 2.63 -7.16 -1.88
CA VAL A 244 2.13 -8.33 -1.12
C VAL A 244 1.19 -7.89 0.00
N LEU A 245 1.55 -6.86 0.76
CA LEU A 245 0.68 -6.32 1.83
C LEU A 245 -0.66 -5.83 1.25
N TRP A 246 -0.61 -5.04 0.19
CA TRP A 246 -1.82 -4.52 -0.45
C TRP A 246 -2.74 -5.64 -0.93
N PHE A 247 -2.19 -6.63 -1.66
CA PHE A 247 -2.97 -7.76 -2.15
C PHE A 247 -3.53 -8.63 -1.04
N ASN A 248 -2.83 -8.80 0.09
CA ASN A 248 -3.35 -9.51 1.25
C ASN A 248 -4.59 -8.82 1.84
N VAL A 249 -4.56 -7.49 1.99
CA VAL A 249 -5.70 -6.73 2.51
C VAL A 249 -6.88 -6.81 1.53
N GLN A 250 -6.64 -6.56 0.25
CA GLN A 250 -7.70 -6.58 -0.75
C GLN A 250 -8.34 -7.97 -0.92
N SER A 251 -7.54 -9.04 -0.86
CA SER A 251 -8.06 -10.41 -0.97
C SER A 251 -8.87 -10.83 0.25
N ALA A 252 -8.58 -10.30 1.44
CA ALA A 252 -9.37 -10.54 2.65
C ALA A 252 -10.81 -10.04 2.49
N ASN A 253 -11.03 -9.00 1.69
CA ASN A 253 -12.38 -8.49 1.38
C ASN A 253 -13.15 -9.38 0.38
N ILE A 254 -12.45 -10.26 -0.34
CA ILE A 254 -13.05 -11.23 -1.28
C ILE A 254 -13.51 -12.50 -0.53
N ILE A 255 -12.79 -12.89 0.52
CA ILE A 255 -13.00 -14.13 1.29
C ILE A 255 -14.37 -14.23 1.99
N PRO A 256 -14.99 -13.16 2.54
CA PRO A 256 -16.29 -13.29 3.23
C PRO A 256 -17.40 -13.90 2.38
N ILE A 257 -17.35 -13.70 1.06
CA ILE A 257 -18.32 -14.28 0.11
C ILE A 257 -18.11 -15.80 0.00
N VAL A 258 -16.85 -16.21 0.10
CA VAL A 258 -16.42 -17.61 -0.01
C VAL A 258 -16.69 -18.40 1.27
N GLU A 259 -16.45 -17.83 2.43
CA GLU A 259 -16.78 -18.50 3.72
C GLU A 259 -18.28 -18.72 3.89
N PHE A 260 -19.12 -17.87 3.33
CA PHE A 260 -20.56 -18.05 3.30
C PHE A 260 -21.02 -19.14 2.32
N SER A 261 -20.29 -19.39 1.24
CA SER A 261 -20.59 -20.46 0.27
C SER A 261 -20.15 -21.85 0.78
N ASN A 262 -19.08 -21.91 1.59
CA ASN A 262 -18.56 -23.17 2.17
C ASN A 262 -19.38 -23.69 3.35
N THR A 263 -20.42 -23.00 3.78
CA THR A 263 -21.36 -23.51 4.78
C THR A 263 -22.39 -24.51 4.21
N GLY A 264 -22.01 -25.25 3.17
CA GLY A 264 -22.75 -26.40 2.64
C GLY A 264 -22.89 -27.58 3.59
N ASN A 265 -22.05 -27.69 4.61
CA ASN A 265 -22.41 -28.44 5.81
C ASN A 265 -23.28 -27.54 6.67
N LYS A 266 -24.59 -27.76 6.58
CA LYS A 266 -25.60 -27.24 7.47
C LYS A 266 -25.14 -27.35 8.93
N SER A 267 -24.30 -26.42 9.36
CA SER A 267 -24.31 -26.02 10.75
C SER A 267 -25.67 -25.35 10.93
N SER A 268 -26.65 -26.16 11.27
CA SER A 268 -27.91 -25.65 11.75
C SER A 268 -27.57 -24.67 12.83
N TYR A 269 -27.84 -23.37 12.59
CA TYR A 269 -27.87 -22.41 13.66
C TYR A 269 -28.79 -22.94 14.71
N THR A 270 -28.22 -23.57 15.73
CA THR A 270 -28.99 -23.98 16.89
C THR A 270 -29.43 -22.70 17.60
N TYR A 271 -30.53 -22.82 18.34
CA TYR A 271 -31.01 -21.74 19.19
C TYR A 271 -29.85 -21.16 20.01
N PRO A 272 -29.81 -19.82 20.17
CA PRO A 272 -28.75 -19.17 20.92
C PRO A 272 -28.65 -19.76 22.31
N SER A 273 -27.51 -20.33 22.62
CA SER A 273 -27.18 -20.87 23.93
C SER A 273 -26.74 -19.76 24.89
N VAL A 274 -26.69 -20.08 26.18
CA VAL A 274 -26.25 -19.13 27.21
C VAL A 274 -24.70 -19.09 27.21
N TRP A 275 -24.09 -17.92 27.01
CA TRP A 275 -22.68 -17.71 27.24
C TRP A 275 -22.40 -17.66 28.75
N ARG A 276 -21.38 -18.40 29.22
CA ARG A 276 -21.02 -18.53 30.63
C ARG A 276 -19.60 -18.02 30.89
N ILE A 277 -19.30 -17.67 32.13
CA ILE A 277 -17.94 -17.35 32.55
C ILE A 277 -17.05 -18.58 32.32
N GLY A 278 -15.99 -18.38 31.52
CA GLY A 278 -15.08 -19.45 31.08
C GLY A 278 -15.24 -19.81 29.62
N ASP A 279 -16.33 -19.40 28.94
CA ASP A 279 -16.43 -19.47 27.47
C ASP A 279 -15.57 -18.37 26.83
N PRO A 280 -15.03 -18.59 25.61
CA PRO A 280 -14.30 -17.56 24.87
C PRO A 280 -15.14 -16.29 24.73
N ILE A 281 -14.53 -15.13 24.95
CA ILE A 281 -15.24 -13.84 24.90
C ILE A 281 -15.72 -13.51 23.49
N GLU A 282 -15.03 -14.04 22.49
CA GLU A 282 -15.33 -13.93 21.07
C GLU A 282 -16.66 -14.60 20.69
N GLU A 283 -17.09 -15.58 21.45
CA GLU A 283 -18.37 -16.27 21.26
C GLU A 283 -19.56 -15.47 21.82
N LEU A 284 -19.32 -14.42 22.61
CA LEU A 284 -20.38 -13.60 23.19
C LEU A 284 -21.04 -12.72 22.12
N ASP A 285 -22.29 -13.04 21.76
CA ASP A 285 -23.11 -12.18 20.91
C ASP A 285 -23.75 -11.05 21.71
N LEU A 286 -23.14 -9.87 21.66
CA LEU A 286 -23.61 -8.68 22.37
C LEU A 286 -24.97 -8.23 21.87
N MET A 287 -25.24 -8.31 20.55
CA MET A 287 -26.50 -7.85 19.96
C MET A 287 -27.66 -8.70 20.45
N LEU A 288 -27.52 -10.02 20.38
CA LEU A 288 -28.52 -10.97 20.85
C LEU A 288 -28.72 -10.91 22.36
N THR A 289 -27.63 -10.69 23.09
CA THR A 289 -27.65 -10.48 24.54
C THR A 289 -28.48 -9.24 24.90
N TYR A 290 -28.24 -8.11 24.25
CA TYR A 290 -29.02 -6.89 24.48
C TYR A 290 -30.49 -6.99 24.02
N MET A 291 -30.77 -7.73 22.96
CA MET A 291 -32.15 -8.02 22.54
C MET A 291 -32.92 -8.88 23.57
N THR A 292 -32.18 -9.72 24.31
CA THR A 292 -32.78 -10.57 25.36
C THR A 292 -32.95 -9.80 26.66
N SER A 293 -32.00 -8.95 27.03
CA SER A 293 -32.04 -8.13 28.24
C SER A 293 -31.02 -6.98 28.16
N PRO A 294 -31.40 -5.75 28.60
CA PRO A 294 -30.44 -4.64 28.65
C PRO A 294 -29.38 -4.77 29.75
N ARG A 295 -29.42 -5.85 30.53
CA ARG A 295 -28.45 -6.14 31.59
C ARG A 295 -27.61 -7.35 31.20
N LEU A 296 -26.30 -7.18 31.20
CA LEU A 296 -25.32 -8.23 30.96
C LEU A 296 -25.10 -9.03 32.25
N ILE A 297 -25.74 -10.19 32.37
CA ILE A 297 -25.55 -11.10 33.49
C ILE A 297 -25.00 -12.41 32.92
N PRO A 298 -23.69 -12.71 33.12
CA PRO A 298 -23.07 -13.92 32.64
C PRO A 298 -23.84 -15.18 33.09
N GLY A 299 -24.10 -16.10 32.19
CA GLY A 299 -24.82 -17.34 32.48
C GLY A 299 -26.34 -17.19 32.58
N MET A 300 -26.90 -15.98 32.48
CA MET A 300 -28.36 -15.75 32.50
C MET A 300 -28.85 -15.02 31.26
N THR A 301 -28.37 -13.81 31.00
CA THR A 301 -28.82 -13.00 29.88
C THR A 301 -27.85 -13.01 28.70
N THR A 302 -26.58 -13.34 28.94
CA THR A 302 -25.55 -13.44 27.92
C THR A 302 -25.81 -14.60 26.96
N LYS A 303 -25.73 -14.35 25.67
CA LYS A 303 -26.01 -15.29 24.59
C LYS A 303 -24.79 -15.53 23.71
N LYS A 304 -24.68 -16.76 23.22
CA LYS A 304 -23.72 -17.16 22.18
C LYS A 304 -24.39 -18.05 21.15
N TRP A 305 -23.90 -18.02 19.93
CA TRP A 305 -24.29 -19.01 18.93
C TRP A 305 -23.53 -20.32 19.20
N GLY A 306 -24.24 -21.37 19.42
CA GLY A 306 -23.65 -22.73 19.51
C GLY A 306 -23.50 -23.27 18.08
N TYR A 307 -22.30 -23.67 17.72
CA TYR A 307 -22.08 -24.52 16.56
C TYR A 307 -22.34 -25.97 16.99
N VAL A 308 -23.31 -26.64 16.39
CA VAL A 308 -23.36 -28.11 16.47
C VAL A 308 -22.42 -28.62 15.41
N SER A 309 -21.22 -28.99 15.78
CA SER A 309 -20.45 -29.95 15.00
C SER A 309 -21.26 -31.26 15.00
N ASN A 310 -21.89 -31.59 13.87
CA ASN A 310 -22.41 -32.92 13.66
C ASN A 310 -21.21 -33.88 13.46
N ASP A 311 -20.60 -34.31 14.56
CA ASP A 311 -19.47 -35.23 14.59
C ASP A 311 -19.86 -36.67 14.24
N ASP A 312 -21.03 -36.91 13.66
CA ASP A 312 -21.54 -38.30 13.52
C ASP A 312 -21.78 -38.78 12.09
N ASN A 313 -21.26 -38.13 11.05
CA ASN A 313 -21.08 -38.83 9.76
C ASN A 313 -19.82 -38.31 9.08
N GLY A 314 -18.74 -39.07 9.27
CA GLY A 314 -17.42 -38.82 8.71
C GLY A 314 -17.37 -38.88 7.19
N THR A 315 -17.84 -37.85 6.55
CA THR A 315 -17.23 -37.38 5.30
C THR A 315 -16.19 -36.35 5.70
N GLU A 316 -14.96 -36.83 6.01
CA GLU A 316 -13.77 -36.00 5.97
C GLU A 316 -13.87 -35.21 4.66
N SER A 317 -14.00 -33.88 4.74
CA SER A 317 -13.85 -33.05 3.57
C SER A 317 -12.49 -33.39 2.98
N LYS A 318 -12.50 -34.03 1.80
CA LYS A 318 -11.32 -34.57 1.14
C LYS A 318 -10.32 -33.42 0.96
N GLN A 319 -9.26 -33.39 1.73
CA GLN A 319 -8.25 -32.34 1.66
C GLN A 319 -7.54 -32.46 0.32
N MET A 320 -7.75 -31.48 -0.56
CA MET A 320 -7.13 -31.39 -1.88
C MET A 320 -5.92 -30.45 -1.85
N ASP A 321 -4.84 -30.82 -2.57
CA ASP A 321 -3.68 -29.94 -2.75
C ASP A 321 -3.84 -29.11 -4.04
N LEU A 322 -3.29 -27.89 -4.07
CA LEU A 322 -3.46 -26.95 -5.19
C LEU A 322 -2.20 -26.81 -6.03
N LEU A 323 -2.30 -27.03 -7.34
CA LEU A 323 -1.34 -26.50 -8.30
C LEU A 323 -1.90 -25.23 -8.97
N LEU A 324 -1.29 -24.10 -8.69
CA LEU A 324 -1.64 -22.80 -9.29
C LEU A 324 -0.71 -22.53 -10.47
N VAL A 325 -1.27 -22.36 -11.67
CA VAL A 325 -0.54 -22.10 -12.93
C VAL A 325 -1.01 -20.77 -13.49
N VAL A 326 -0.15 -19.77 -13.55
CA VAL A 326 -0.51 -18.43 -13.97
C VAL A 326 0.32 -17.97 -15.16
N ASP A 327 -0.35 -17.54 -16.19
CA ASP A 327 0.26 -16.86 -17.33
C ASP A 327 0.82 -15.51 -16.90
N THR A 328 2.12 -15.33 -17.10
CA THR A 328 2.86 -14.10 -16.80
C THR A 328 3.37 -13.40 -18.06
N SER A 329 2.84 -13.79 -19.24
CA SER A 329 3.24 -13.21 -20.52
C SER A 329 3.00 -11.69 -20.59
N GLY A 330 3.66 -11.05 -21.55
CA GLY A 330 3.56 -9.59 -21.71
C GLY A 330 2.13 -9.06 -21.91
N SER A 331 1.22 -9.88 -22.46
CA SER A 331 -0.21 -9.53 -22.64
C SER A 331 -1.00 -9.47 -21.33
N MET A 332 -0.53 -10.15 -20.28
CA MET A 332 -1.12 -10.07 -18.95
C MET A 332 -0.89 -8.70 -18.28
N GLY A 333 0.20 -8.00 -18.64
CA GLY A 333 0.58 -6.73 -18.06
C GLY A 333 1.23 -6.87 -16.68
N SER A 334 1.19 -5.83 -15.87
CA SER A 334 1.79 -5.80 -14.53
C SER A 334 0.74 -6.01 -13.44
N ALA A 335 1.07 -6.80 -12.42
CA ALA A 335 0.25 -6.97 -11.22
C ALA A 335 -0.03 -5.64 -10.49
N MET A 336 0.92 -4.70 -10.55
CA MET A 336 0.80 -3.39 -9.91
C MET A 336 -0.14 -2.43 -10.63
N LYS A 337 -0.63 -2.76 -11.82
CA LYS A 337 -1.52 -1.91 -12.61
C LYS A 337 -2.94 -2.48 -12.60
N GLU A 338 -3.87 -1.80 -11.95
CA GLU A 338 -5.26 -2.26 -11.75
C GLU A 338 -6.00 -2.65 -13.04
N SER A 339 -5.72 -1.95 -14.15
CA SER A 339 -6.32 -2.24 -15.45
C SER A 339 -5.74 -3.46 -16.17
N ALA A 340 -4.70 -4.09 -15.62
CA ALA A 340 -4.04 -5.24 -16.23
C ALA A 340 -4.70 -6.55 -15.83
N ASN A 341 -4.72 -7.53 -16.76
CA ASN A 341 -5.21 -8.87 -16.48
C ASN A 341 -4.41 -9.55 -15.36
N MET A 342 -3.10 -9.28 -15.26
CA MET A 342 -2.25 -9.81 -14.20
C MET A 342 -2.68 -9.34 -12.81
N HIS A 343 -3.16 -8.10 -12.67
CA HIS A 343 -3.71 -7.59 -11.40
C HIS A 343 -4.89 -8.43 -10.93
N GLN A 344 -5.85 -8.70 -11.82
CA GLN A 344 -7.02 -9.52 -11.53
C GLN A 344 -6.62 -10.99 -11.24
N ALA A 345 -5.66 -11.53 -12.00
CA ALA A 345 -5.13 -12.87 -11.78
C ALA A 345 -4.48 -13.03 -10.40
N VAL A 346 -3.66 -12.06 -9.99
CA VAL A 346 -3.02 -12.06 -8.67
C VAL A 346 -4.05 -11.94 -7.56
N LEU A 347 -4.98 -11.01 -7.67
CA LEU A 347 -6.01 -10.79 -6.65
C LEU A 347 -6.86 -12.06 -6.43
N ALA A 348 -7.30 -12.69 -7.51
CA ALA A 348 -8.01 -13.96 -7.48
C ALA A 348 -7.17 -15.11 -6.89
N SER A 349 -5.89 -15.16 -7.28
CA SER A 349 -4.94 -16.17 -6.75
C SER A 349 -4.76 -16.04 -5.24
N TYR A 350 -4.69 -14.82 -4.71
CA TYR A 350 -4.60 -14.59 -3.26
C TYR A 350 -5.84 -15.07 -2.53
N GLY A 351 -7.04 -14.83 -3.08
CA GLY A 351 -8.29 -15.36 -2.52
C GLY A 351 -8.27 -16.89 -2.45
N ILE A 352 -7.91 -17.57 -3.55
CA ILE A 352 -7.81 -19.03 -3.59
C ILE A 352 -6.76 -19.55 -2.61
N LEU A 353 -5.57 -18.93 -2.57
CA LEU A 353 -4.53 -19.32 -1.63
C LEU A 353 -4.99 -19.25 -0.18
N SER A 354 -5.76 -18.22 0.19
CA SER A 354 -6.29 -18.08 1.54
C SER A 354 -7.25 -19.20 1.91
N TYR A 355 -8.06 -19.68 0.96
CA TYR A 355 -8.89 -20.87 1.16
C TYR A 355 -8.04 -22.13 1.43
N PHE A 356 -7.04 -22.42 0.57
CA PHE A 356 -6.19 -23.59 0.75
C PHE A 356 -5.29 -23.50 2.00
N GLU A 357 -4.94 -22.28 2.42
CA GLU A 357 -4.27 -22.03 3.69
C GLU A 357 -5.16 -22.38 4.89
N SER A 358 -6.43 -22.01 4.86
CA SER A 358 -7.39 -22.34 5.93
C SER A 358 -7.59 -23.85 6.09
N THR A 359 -7.51 -24.60 4.99
CA THR A 359 -7.60 -26.07 4.97
C THR A 359 -6.25 -26.76 5.19
N LYS A 360 -5.17 -26.01 5.39
CA LYS A 360 -3.78 -26.52 5.55
C LYS A 360 -3.33 -27.42 4.40
N SER A 361 -3.82 -27.17 3.19
CA SER A 361 -3.47 -27.89 1.97
C SER A 361 -2.11 -27.49 1.47
N LYS A 362 -1.38 -28.35 0.77
CA LYS A 362 -0.14 -27.94 0.12
C LYS A 362 -0.42 -27.25 -1.20
N VAL A 363 0.43 -26.29 -1.52
CA VAL A 363 0.31 -25.50 -2.73
C VAL A 363 1.63 -25.56 -3.51
N ALA A 364 1.55 -25.72 -4.84
CA ALA A 364 2.63 -25.51 -5.77
C ALA A 364 2.26 -24.40 -6.75
N PHE A 365 3.25 -23.68 -7.27
CA PHE A 365 3.03 -22.54 -8.17
C PHE A 365 3.93 -22.59 -9.39
N ILE A 366 3.36 -22.29 -10.56
CA ILE A 366 4.07 -22.13 -11.82
C ILE A 366 3.64 -20.84 -12.48
N GLY A 367 4.53 -19.85 -12.56
CA GLY A 367 4.37 -18.65 -13.39
C GLY A 367 5.11 -18.85 -14.72
N PHE A 368 4.43 -18.63 -15.85
CA PHE A 368 4.99 -18.93 -17.17
C PHE A 368 4.68 -17.87 -18.23
N SER A 369 5.62 -17.75 -19.17
CA SER A 369 5.47 -17.01 -20.43
C SER A 369 5.89 -17.93 -21.59
N ASP A 370 6.92 -17.61 -22.33
CA ASP A 370 7.62 -18.55 -23.25
C ASP A 370 8.54 -19.53 -22.50
N LYS A 371 8.77 -19.29 -21.23
CA LYS A 371 9.55 -20.09 -20.27
C LYS A 371 8.88 -20.11 -18.90
N ILE A 372 9.49 -20.78 -17.93
CA ILE A 372 9.09 -20.68 -16.51
C ILE A 372 9.73 -19.41 -15.94
N ASP A 373 8.90 -18.45 -15.54
CA ASP A 373 9.32 -17.18 -14.95
C ASP A 373 9.43 -17.28 -13.42
N ALA A 374 8.54 -18.07 -12.81
CA ALA A 374 8.55 -18.31 -11.37
C ALA A 374 8.06 -19.74 -11.06
N TYR A 375 8.61 -20.32 -10.01
CA TYR A 375 8.25 -21.66 -9.56
C TYR A 375 8.36 -21.78 -8.05
N VAL A 376 7.37 -22.41 -7.43
CA VAL A 376 7.39 -22.89 -6.02
C VAL A 376 6.97 -24.35 -6.04
N ASP A 377 7.77 -25.20 -5.44
CA ASP A 377 7.44 -26.61 -5.27
C ASP A 377 6.41 -26.79 -4.14
N TRP A 378 5.81 -27.96 -4.03
CA TRP A 378 4.80 -28.28 -3.04
C TRP A 378 5.23 -27.87 -1.63
N SER A 379 4.52 -26.90 -1.07
CA SER A 379 4.87 -26.27 0.20
C SER A 379 3.61 -25.86 0.96
N ASP A 380 3.75 -25.70 2.26
CA ASP A 380 2.81 -25.04 3.17
C ASP A 380 3.20 -23.58 3.46
N LYS A 381 4.22 -23.07 2.74
CA LYS A 381 4.67 -21.66 2.80
C LYS A 381 3.93 -20.82 1.78
N TYR A 382 2.71 -20.43 2.09
CA TYR A 382 1.85 -19.66 1.18
C TYR A 382 2.43 -18.30 0.81
N ASP A 383 3.20 -17.68 1.71
CA ASP A 383 3.84 -16.38 1.47
C ASP A 383 4.87 -16.43 0.35
N ASP A 384 5.59 -17.56 0.21
CA ASP A 384 6.53 -17.75 -0.93
C ASP A 384 5.77 -17.73 -2.26
N VAL A 385 4.56 -18.29 -2.30
CA VAL A 385 3.71 -18.27 -3.49
C VAL A 385 3.15 -16.87 -3.74
N ARG A 386 2.65 -16.19 -2.69
CA ARG A 386 2.16 -14.80 -2.78
C ARG A 386 3.22 -13.85 -3.33
N GLU A 387 4.44 -13.97 -2.85
CA GLU A 387 5.55 -13.16 -3.34
C GLU A 387 5.90 -13.49 -4.80
N ARG A 388 5.90 -14.77 -5.19
CA ARG A 388 6.22 -15.20 -6.56
C ARG A 388 5.15 -14.84 -7.58
N LEU A 389 3.88 -14.75 -7.19
CA LEU A 389 2.78 -14.28 -8.02
C LEU A 389 2.98 -12.86 -8.56
N LEU A 390 3.72 -12.00 -7.84
CA LEU A 390 4.05 -10.65 -8.29
C LEU A 390 5.23 -10.60 -9.27
N THR A 391 5.66 -11.74 -9.82
CA THR A 391 6.72 -11.76 -10.81
C THR A 391 6.15 -11.45 -12.19
N ASN A 392 6.65 -10.40 -12.83
CA ASN A 392 6.29 -10.09 -14.20
C ASN A 392 7.16 -10.91 -15.17
N GLY A 393 6.52 -11.66 -16.06
CA GLY A 393 7.17 -12.29 -17.20
C GLY A 393 7.21 -11.35 -18.41
N HIS A 394 7.97 -11.72 -19.40
CA HIS A 394 8.08 -11.02 -20.68
C HIS A 394 8.12 -12.05 -21.80
N GLY A 395 7.54 -11.72 -22.94
CA GLY A 395 7.55 -12.58 -24.11
C GLY A 395 6.18 -13.13 -24.47
N GLY A 396 6.18 -14.23 -25.24
CA GLY A 396 4.97 -14.92 -25.68
C GLY A 396 4.39 -15.84 -24.64
N THR A 397 3.44 -16.70 -25.07
CA THR A 397 2.74 -17.60 -24.17
C THR A 397 2.91 -19.04 -24.66
N LYS A 398 3.69 -19.83 -23.94
CA LYS A 398 3.89 -21.25 -24.19
C LYS A 398 3.49 -22.07 -22.96
N PHE A 399 2.44 -22.88 -23.12
CA PHE A 399 1.94 -23.70 -22.00
C PHE A 399 2.99 -24.70 -21.50
N PRO A 400 3.34 -24.69 -20.20
CA PRO A 400 4.50 -25.43 -19.66
C PRO A 400 4.15 -26.87 -19.28
N ILE A 401 3.54 -27.64 -20.19
CA ILE A 401 3.01 -28.98 -19.91
C ILE A 401 4.03 -29.92 -19.27
N SER A 402 5.30 -29.91 -19.71
CA SER A 402 6.34 -30.78 -19.13
C SER A 402 6.61 -30.46 -17.65
N ARG A 403 6.57 -29.17 -17.28
CA ARG A 403 6.74 -28.76 -15.87
C ARG A 403 5.52 -29.13 -15.05
N ILE A 404 4.33 -28.92 -15.58
CA ILE A 404 3.06 -29.30 -14.92
C ILE A 404 3.07 -30.81 -14.63
N LYS A 405 3.36 -31.64 -15.62
CA LYS A 405 3.49 -33.09 -15.43
C LYS A 405 4.46 -33.44 -14.31
N SER A 406 5.68 -32.94 -14.39
CA SER A 406 6.71 -33.25 -13.37
C SER A 406 6.32 -32.77 -11.97
N THR A 407 5.49 -31.75 -11.84
CA THR A 407 5.01 -31.25 -10.56
C THR A 407 3.84 -32.10 -10.01
N LEU A 408 2.91 -32.51 -10.88
CA LEU A 408 1.75 -33.32 -10.49
C LEU A 408 2.12 -34.78 -10.22
N ASP A 409 3.01 -35.38 -11.00
CA ASP A 409 3.36 -36.82 -10.93
C ASP A 409 4.02 -37.22 -9.60
N VAL A 410 4.53 -36.28 -8.81
CA VAL A 410 5.08 -36.56 -7.47
C VAL A 410 4.02 -36.67 -6.37
N ARG A 411 2.74 -36.47 -6.70
CA ARG A 411 1.63 -36.49 -5.76
C ARG A 411 0.63 -37.58 -6.10
N SER A 412 0.15 -38.24 -5.07
CA SER A 412 -0.83 -39.34 -5.16
C SER A 412 -2.19 -39.00 -4.53
N ARG A 413 -2.45 -37.73 -4.28
CA ARG A 413 -3.69 -37.27 -3.64
C ARG A 413 -4.57 -36.56 -4.65
N ASP A 414 -5.84 -36.40 -4.30
CA ASP A 414 -6.78 -35.55 -5.00
C ASP A 414 -6.20 -34.14 -5.18
N LEU A 415 -6.06 -33.71 -6.40
CA LEU A 415 -5.39 -32.48 -6.76
C LEU A 415 -6.35 -31.54 -7.48
N VAL A 416 -6.21 -30.25 -7.17
CA VAL A 416 -6.84 -29.17 -7.91
C VAL A 416 -5.76 -28.45 -8.71
N THR A 417 -5.92 -28.38 -10.01
CA THR A 417 -5.09 -27.53 -10.88
C THR A 417 -5.92 -26.34 -11.34
N VAL A 418 -5.42 -25.13 -11.07
CA VAL A 418 -6.03 -23.88 -11.51
C VAL A 418 -5.09 -23.21 -12.49
N LEU A 419 -5.55 -23.02 -13.73
CA LEU A 419 -4.84 -22.31 -14.81
C LEU A 419 -5.51 -20.94 -15.02
N ILE A 420 -4.73 -19.86 -14.97
CA ILE A 420 -5.19 -18.49 -15.23
C ILE A 420 -4.41 -17.92 -16.41
N THR A 421 -5.11 -17.46 -17.45
CA THR A 421 -4.51 -16.88 -18.65
C THR A 421 -5.48 -15.90 -19.33
N ASN A 422 -4.97 -15.00 -20.17
CA ASN A 422 -5.80 -14.10 -20.99
C ASN A 422 -5.82 -14.44 -22.48
N GLY A 423 -5.20 -15.55 -22.90
CA GLY A 423 -5.00 -15.79 -24.30
C GLY A 423 -5.03 -17.25 -24.74
N ASP A 424 -4.80 -17.43 -26.03
CA ASP A 424 -4.64 -18.73 -26.63
C ASP A 424 -3.26 -19.32 -26.30
N LEU A 425 -3.29 -20.47 -25.66
CA LEU A 425 -2.11 -21.28 -25.45
C LEU A 425 -1.93 -22.19 -26.67
N GLY A 426 -1.08 -21.77 -27.64
CA GLY A 426 -0.97 -22.43 -28.95
C GLY A 426 -0.65 -23.93 -28.90
N ASN A 427 -0.04 -24.41 -27.80
CA ASN A 427 0.31 -25.81 -27.58
C ASN A 427 -0.57 -26.50 -26.53
N ILE A 428 -1.70 -25.96 -26.11
CA ILE A 428 -2.55 -26.52 -25.07
C ILE A 428 -3.08 -27.92 -25.44
N ASN A 429 -3.31 -28.17 -26.73
CA ASN A 429 -3.80 -29.45 -27.22
C ASN A 429 -2.85 -30.63 -26.97
N GLU A 430 -1.54 -30.36 -26.80
CA GLU A 430 -0.54 -31.37 -26.43
C GLU A 430 -0.77 -31.90 -25.00
N SER A 431 -1.54 -31.20 -24.19
CA SER A 431 -1.84 -31.56 -22.81
C SER A 431 -3.09 -32.42 -22.64
N VAL A 432 -3.96 -32.54 -23.67
CA VAL A 432 -5.28 -33.18 -23.57
C VAL A 432 -5.19 -34.64 -23.11
N SER A 433 -4.25 -35.40 -23.67
CA SER A 433 -4.09 -36.82 -23.26
C SER A 433 -3.71 -36.95 -21.78
N TYR A 434 -2.79 -36.12 -21.31
CA TYR A 434 -2.36 -36.12 -19.94
C TYR A 434 -3.49 -35.71 -18.98
N PHE A 435 -4.20 -34.61 -19.27
CA PHE A 435 -5.29 -34.18 -18.41
C PHE A 435 -6.51 -35.10 -18.44
N ARG A 436 -6.68 -35.89 -19.48
CA ARG A 436 -7.71 -36.94 -19.49
C ARG A 436 -7.43 -37.98 -18.40
N ASP A 437 -6.18 -38.48 -18.32
CA ASP A 437 -5.79 -39.45 -17.32
C ASP A 437 -5.84 -38.81 -15.92
N TYR A 438 -5.35 -37.57 -15.78
CA TYR A 438 -5.39 -36.80 -14.55
C TYR A 438 -6.82 -36.60 -13.99
N LEU A 439 -7.80 -36.31 -14.85
CA LEU A 439 -9.19 -36.09 -14.45
C LEU A 439 -9.92 -37.42 -14.12
N ASN A 440 -9.46 -38.55 -14.66
CA ASN A 440 -10.01 -39.87 -14.33
C ASN A 440 -9.65 -40.32 -12.89
N ASP A 441 -8.63 -39.70 -12.29
CA ASP A 441 -8.16 -39.97 -10.91
C ASP A 441 -8.82 -39.05 -9.87
N ASP A 442 -10.06 -38.59 -10.11
CA ASP A 442 -10.81 -37.67 -9.24
C ASP A 442 -10.14 -36.30 -9.03
N ASN A 443 -9.14 -35.96 -9.83
CA ASN A 443 -8.54 -34.64 -9.80
C ASN A 443 -9.39 -33.60 -10.52
N LYS A 444 -9.19 -32.31 -10.22
CA LYS A 444 -9.95 -31.21 -10.83
C LYS A 444 -9.05 -30.29 -11.62
N LEU A 445 -9.52 -29.83 -12.79
CA LEU A 445 -8.85 -28.85 -13.61
C LEU A 445 -9.79 -27.68 -13.91
N TYR A 446 -9.41 -26.50 -13.41
CA TYR A 446 -10.09 -25.23 -13.67
C TYR A 446 -9.25 -24.36 -14.56
N ILE A 447 -9.86 -23.77 -15.58
CA ILE A 447 -9.20 -22.86 -16.52
C ILE A 447 -9.97 -21.54 -16.51
N PHE A 448 -9.29 -20.47 -16.17
CA PHE A 448 -9.84 -19.14 -16.12
C PHE A 448 -9.26 -18.27 -17.21
N LEU A 449 -10.17 -17.76 -18.06
CA LEU A 449 -9.85 -16.87 -19.16
C LEU A 449 -10.20 -15.45 -18.76
N LEU A 450 -9.18 -14.57 -18.74
CA LEU A 450 -9.32 -13.16 -18.44
C LEU A 450 -9.43 -12.33 -19.73
N GLY A 451 -10.22 -11.26 -19.73
CA GLY A 451 -10.24 -10.28 -20.82
C GLY A 451 -11.08 -10.61 -22.03
N GLY A 452 -12.00 -11.62 -21.92
CA GLY A 452 -13.06 -11.83 -22.91
C GLY A 452 -12.98 -13.12 -23.75
N SER A 453 -14.06 -13.43 -24.40
CA SER A 453 -14.43 -14.75 -24.95
C SER A 453 -13.70 -15.20 -26.22
N LYS A 454 -12.65 -14.55 -26.68
CA LYS A 454 -12.02 -14.85 -27.99
C LYS A 454 -11.33 -16.21 -28.09
N SER A 455 -10.98 -16.81 -26.96
CA SER A 455 -10.14 -18.02 -26.89
C SER A 455 -10.88 -19.30 -26.51
N LEU A 456 -12.18 -19.27 -26.28
CA LEU A 456 -12.96 -20.44 -25.81
C LEU A 456 -12.81 -21.68 -26.70
N HIS A 457 -12.76 -21.52 -28.00
CA HIS A 457 -12.62 -22.64 -28.92
C HIS A 457 -11.31 -23.42 -28.77
N SER A 458 -10.24 -22.76 -28.42
CA SER A 458 -8.92 -23.40 -28.22
C SER A 458 -8.91 -24.39 -27.04
N TYR A 459 -9.82 -24.20 -26.08
CA TYR A 459 -9.95 -25.00 -24.87
C TYR A 459 -11.05 -26.07 -24.92
N GLU A 460 -11.85 -26.12 -26.01
CA GLU A 460 -12.90 -27.13 -26.15
C GLU A 460 -12.41 -28.58 -26.00
N PRO A 461 -11.22 -28.98 -26.48
CA PRO A 461 -10.70 -30.33 -26.25
C PRO A 461 -10.51 -30.67 -24.75
N LEU A 462 -10.11 -29.70 -23.93
CA LEU A 462 -10.00 -29.89 -22.48
C LEU A 462 -11.36 -29.91 -21.80
N LYS A 463 -12.30 -29.09 -22.24
CA LYS A 463 -13.67 -29.10 -21.75
C LYS A 463 -14.35 -30.47 -22.01
N ASN A 464 -14.13 -31.06 -23.18
CA ASN A 464 -14.69 -32.36 -23.55
C ASN A 464 -14.18 -33.52 -22.71
N ILE A 465 -13.06 -33.39 -22.03
CA ILE A 465 -12.54 -34.41 -21.11
C ILE A 465 -12.86 -34.12 -19.63
N GLY A 466 -13.62 -33.05 -19.34
CA GLY A 466 -14.10 -32.76 -17.98
C GLY A 466 -13.44 -31.55 -17.32
N ALA A 467 -12.53 -30.83 -17.99
CA ALA A 467 -12.01 -29.57 -17.45
C ALA A 467 -13.12 -28.51 -17.38
N LYS A 468 -13.14 -27.73 -16.31
CA LYS A 468 -14.07 -26.62 -16.14
C LYS A 468 -13.44 -25.33 -16.62
N ILE A 469 -14.08 -24.67 -17.57
CA ILE A 469 -13.55 -23.47 -18.22
C ILE A 469 -14.49 -22.31 -17.94
N TYR A 470 -13.94 -21.27 -17.36
CA TYR A 470 -14.67 -20.07 -16.97
C TYR A 470 -14.11 -18.84 -17.67
N ASN A 471 -14.99 -17.93 -18.00
CA ASN A 471 -14.63 -16.60 -18.47
C ASN A 471 -14.97 -15.63 -17.35
N ALA A 472 -13.95 -15.11 -16.67
CA ALA A 472 -14.09 -14.22 -15.54
C ALA A 472 -13.73 -12.80 -15.95
N ASN A 473 -14.57 -11.84 -15.58
CA ASN A 473 -14.32 -10.42 -15.82
C ASN A 473 -13.56 -9.77 -14.67
N ASN A 474 -13.64 -10.36 -13.48
CA ASN A 474 -12.98 -9.85 -12.27
C ASN A 474 -12.65 -10.99 -11.29
N ALA A 475 -11.83 -10.65 -10.27
CA ALA A 475 -11.34 -11.60 -9.28
C ALA A 475 -12.46 -12.22 -8.42
N ASN A 476 -13.53 -11.49 -8.12
CA ASN A 476 -14.65 -11.97 -7.31
C ASN A 476 -15.40 -13.10 -8.02
N GLU A 477 -15.82 -12.87 -9.28
CA GLU A 477 -16.48 -13.90 -10.11
C GLU A 477 -15.63 -15.17 -10.19
N PHE A 478 -14.31 -15.01 -10.27
CA PHE A 478 -13.36 -16.09 -10.32
C PHE A 478 -13.35 -16.93 -9.03
N CYS A 479 -13.23 -16.29 -7.88
CA CYS A 479 -13.21 -16.98 -6.58
C CYS A 479 -14.53 -17.71 -6.33
N ASP A 480 -15.67 -17.07 -6.59
CA ASP A 480 -17.00 -17.66 -6.44
C ASP A 480 -17.15 -18.93 -7.27
N MET A 481 -16.66 -18.93 -8.52
CA MET A 481 -16.76 -20.08 -9.42
C MET A 481 -15.95 -21.29 -8.94
N VAL A 482 -14.69 -21.08 -8.46
CA VAL A 482 -13.85 -22.17 -7.96
C VAL A 482 -14.46 -22.81 -6.73
N LEU A 483 -14.95 -22.00 -5.84
CA LEU A 483 -15.36 -22.47 -4.52
C LEU A 483 -16.74 -23.12 -4.55
N THR A 484 -17.68 -22.60 -5.36
CA THR A 484 -18.98 -23.24 -5.61
C THR A 484 -18.82 -24.65 -6.19
N ASP A 485 -17.78 -24.88 -6.99
CA ASP A 485 -17.52 -26.18 -7.62
C ASP A 485 -16.72 -27.15 -6.71
N MET A 486 -16.14 -26.65 -5.62
CA MET A 486 -15.39 -27.46 -4.66
C MET A 486 -16.28 -28.01 -3.54
N GLU A 487 -17.47 -27.43 -3.34
CA GLU A 487 -18.53 -27.97 -2.50
C GLU A 487 -19.18 -29.22 -3.12
#